data_07ab877ab6549b9ea1aadffcdb415193
#
_entry.id   07ab877ab6549b9ea1aadffcdb415193
#
_cell.length_a   1.000
_cell.length_b   1.000
_cell.length_c   1.000
_cell.angle_alpha   90.00
_cell.angle_beta   90.00
_cell.angle_gamma   90.00
#
_symmetry.space_group_name_H-M   'P 1'
#
loop_
_entity.id
_entity.type
_entity.pdbx_description
1 polymer ?
#
loop_
_entity_poly.entity_id
_entity_poly.type
_entity_poly.pdbx_seq_one_letter_code
_entity_poly.pdbx_strand_id
1 'polypeptide(L)'
;MKIAIVGCGAMGSIYAGLMADAGNEVWAIDAWKDHVDAINREGLRVEGASGDRRVTSIRATTDGAEVGVCDLVIVATKASGVAAAARTALGLTGPDTVILTIQNGLGAADRIAEAIPTSQVMLGVVGGFGASMRGPAHAHHNGMELVRLGEMDGGETDRLAGVVKVWEGSGFAARGFPDIHQMIWEKLICNCAFSGPCGVTGLTVGQVLDHPDAWKIASSCAAEADTVARTKGIRLGFEDVEDYVRSFGSKIRGAKPSLLQDQEARRPSEIDAINGAIPVEAAKVGLAAPINATVAGIVRARESGF
;
A
#
# COMPACT_ATOMS: atom_id res chain seq x y z
N MET A 1 5.37 -20.99 8.38
CA MET A 1 5.19 -19.77 9.17
C MET A 1 3.71 -19.56 9.41
N LYS A 2 3.30 -19.05 10.57
CA LYS A 2 1.91 -18.65 10.83
C LYS A 2 1.75 -17.18 10.51
N ILE A 3 0.89 -16.88 9.54
CA ILE A 3 0.75 -15.55 8.94
C ILE A 3 -0.70 -15.07 9.07
N ALA A 4 -0.90 -13.86 9.56
CA ALA A 4 -2.20 -13.20 9.52
C ALA A 4 -2.19 -12.05 8.49
N ILE A 5 -3.21 -12.00 7.65
CA ILE A 5 -3.46 -10.89 6.73
C ILE A 5 -4.64 -10.10 7.28
N VAL A 6 -4.39 -8.91 7.81
CA VAL A 6 -5.42 -8.01 8.34
C VAL A 6 -5.86 -7.05 7.24
N GLY A 7 -7.08 -7.24 6.77
CA GLY A 7 -7.61 -6.61 5.56
C GLY A 7 -7.41 -7.52 4.34
N CYS A 8 -8.30 -8.48 4.17
CA CYS A 8 -8.28 -9.42 3.05
C CYS A 8 -9.15 -8.94 1.89
N GLY A 9 -9.05 -7.65 1.53
CA GLY A 9 -9.59 -7.10 0.29
C GLY A 9 -8.81 -7.60 -0.92
N ALA A 10 -8.81 -6.82 -2.02
CA ALA A 10 -8.18 -7.27 -3.27
C ALA A 10 -6.70 -7.65 -3.10
N MET A 11 -5.88 -6.75 -2.56
CA MET A 11 -4.45 -7.00 -2.35
C MET A 11 -4.20 -8.07 -1.29
N GLY A 12 -4.87 -7.97 -0.14
CA GLY A 12 -4.74 -8.94 0.95
C GLY A 12 -5.12 -10.35 0.53
N SER A 13 -6.12 -10.51 -0.35
CA SER A 13 -6.50 -11.82 -0.91
C SER A 13 -5.38 -12.42 -1.77
N ILE A 14 -4.68 -11.62 -2.57
CA ILE A 14 -3.52 -12.12 -3.34
C ILE A 14 -2.41 -12.59 -2.40
N TYR A 15 -2.07 -11.79 -1.39
CA TYR A 15 -1.06 -12.17 -0.40
C TYR A 15 -1.44 -13.44 0.35
N ALA A 16 -2.67 -13.48 0.87
CA ALA A 16 -3.18 -14.62 1.62
C ALA A 16 -3.19 -15.90 0.78
N GLY A 17 -3.71 -15.81 -0.44
CA GLY A 17 -3.81 -16.97 -1.34
C GLY A 17 -2.45 -17.55 -1.72
N LEU A 18 -1.52 -16.71 -2.18
CA LEU A 18 -0.20 -17.17 -2.60
C LEU A 18 0.64 -17.71 -1.43
N MET A 19 0.56 -17.05 -0.25
CA MET A 19 1.27 -17.53 0.93
C MET A 19 0.72 -18.85 1.48
N ALA A 20 -0.59 -19.03 1.43
CA ALA A 20 -1.21 -20.30 1.83
C ALA A 20 -0.92 -21.44 0.83
N ASP A 21 -0.93 -21.14 -0.48
CA ASP A 21 -0.56 -22.10 -1.53
C ASP A 21 0.89 -22.56 -1.40
N ALA A 22 1.77 -21.71 -0.90
CA ALA A 22 3.17 -22.01 -0.58
C ALA A 22 3.37 -22.83 0.71
N GLY A 23 2.29 -23.25 1.38
CA GLY A 23 2.33 -24.11 2.56
C GLY A 23 2.46 -23.39 3.90
N ASN A 24 2.26 -22.07 3.96
CA ASN A 24 2.18 -21.36 5.23
C ASN A 24 0.80 -21.56 5.89
N GLU A 25 0.74 -21.52 7.23
CA GLU A 25 -0.52 -21.41 7.95
C GLU A 25 -1.03 -19.97 7.85
N VAL A 26 -2.05 -19.73 7.03
CA VAL A 26 -2.53 -18.38 6.74
C VAL A 26 -3.94 -18.16 7.28
N TRP A 27 -4.11 -17.03 7.97
CA TRP A 27 -5.38 -16.50 8.43
C TRP A 27 -5.71 -15.19 7.72
N ALA A 28 -6.83 -15.18 6.99
CA ALA A 28 -7.41 -13.97 6.39
C ALA A 28 -8.39 -13.34 7.37
N ILE A 29 -8.11 -12.11 7.81
CA ILE A 29 -8.96 -11.38 8.74
C ILE A 29 -9.59 -10.20 7.99
N ASP A 30 -10.92 -10.20 7.85
CA ASP A 30 -11.63 -9.14 7.16
C ASP A 30 -13.04 -8.92 7.75
N ALA A 31 -13.52 -7.69 7.72
CA ALA A 31 -14.87 -7.34 8.15
C ALA A 31 -15.96 -7.79 7.17
N TRP A 32 -15.60 -8.10 5.92
CA TRP A 32 -16.54 -8.54 4.88
C TRP A 32 -16.96 -9.99 5.10
N LYS A 33 -18.03 -10.16 5.86
CA LYS A 33 -18.50 -11.47 6.29
C LYS A 33 -18.74 -12.46 5.14
N ASP A 34 -19.37 -12.02 4.04
CA ASP A 34 -19.64 -12.90 2.89
C ASP A 34 -18.35 -13.43 2.26
N HIS A 35 -17.28 -12.61 2.26
CA HIS A 35 -15.96 -13.00 1.78
C HIS A 35 -15.33 -14.04 2.70
N VAL A 36 -15.37 -13.83 4.00
CA VAL A 36 -14.88 -14.76 5.02
C VAL A 36 -15.62 -16.10 4.94
N ASP A 37 -16.94 -16.07 4.91
CA ASP A 37 -17.78 -17.29 4.80
C ASP A 37 -17.49 -18.06 3.50
N ALA A 38 -17.31 -17.37 2.38
CA ALA A 38 -16.99 -17.97 1.11
C ALA A 38 -15.59 -18.61 1.11
N ILE A 39 -14.58 -17.95 1.69
CA ILE A 39 -13.23 -18.52 1.83
C ILE A 39 -13.29 -19.83 2.64
N ASN A 40 -13.97 -19.84 3.78
CA ASN A 40 -14.05 -21.01 4.65
C ASN A 40 -14.85 -22.16 4.00
N ARG A 41 -15.83 -21.87 3.16
CA ARG A 41 -16.66 -22.86 2.48
C ARG A 41 -16.01 -23.44 1.23
N GLU A 42 -15.37 -22.60 0.41
CA GLU A 42 -14.95 -22.94 -0.95
C GLU A 42 -13.45 -22.78 -1.20
N GLY A 43 -12.72 -22.16 -0.26
CA GLY A 43 -11.36 -21.70 -0.46
C GLY A 43 -11.31 -20.37 -1.24
N LEU A 44 -10.13 -19.78 -1.29
CA LEU A 44 -9.86 -18.51 -1.97
C LEU A 44 -9.38 -18.75 -3.40
N ARG A 45 -10.10 -18.23 -4.40
CA ARG A 45 -9.65 -18.25 -5.78
C ARG A 45 -8.81 -17.01 -6.08
N VAL A 46 -7.60 -17.25 -6.59
CA VAL A 46 -6.70 -16.23 -7.12
C VAL A 46 -6.44 -16.51 -8.58
N GLU A 47 -6.70 -15.54 -9.46
CA GLU A 47 -6.46 -15.65 -10.90
C GLU A 47 -5.68 -14.45 -11.45
N GLY A 48 -5.20 -14.54 -12.69
CA GLY A 48 -4.51 -13.43 -13.37
C GLY A 48 -3.00 -13.61 -13.43
N ALA A 49 -2.22 -12.56 -13.12
CA ALA A 49 -0.77 -12.52 -13.30
C ALA A 49 0.00 -13.65 -12.57
N SER A 50 -0.53 -14.16 -11.45
CA SER A 50 0.05 -15.29 -10.71
C SER A 50 -0.51 -16.66 -11.08
N GLY A 51 -1.28 -16.78 -12.16
CA GLY A 51 -1.98 -18.01 -12.57
C GLY A 51 -3.38 -18.09 -11.98
N ASP A 52 -4.10 -19.20 -12.23
CA ASP A 52 -5.45 -19.45 -11.70
C ASP A 52 -5.39 -20.64 -10.74
N ARG A 53 -5.78 -20.42 -9.50
CA ARG A 53 -5.79 -21.45 -8.44
C ARG A 53 -6.88 -21.19 -7.42
N ARG A 54 -7.34 -22.30 -6.79
CA ARG A 54 -8.23 -22.24 -5.63
C ARG A 54 -7.49 -22.83 -4.44
N VAL A 55 -7.25 -21.99 -3.44
CA VAL A 55 -6.50 -22.34 -2.22
C VAL A 55 -7.48 -22.68 -1.12
N THR A 56 -7.47 -23.91 -0.67
CA THR A 56 -8.36 -24.42 0.41
C THR A 56 -7.66 -24.58 1.75
N SER A 57 -6.31 -24.42 1.78
CA SER A 57 -5.48 -24.48 2.99
C SER A 57 -5.42 -23.15 3.75
N ILE A 58 -6.41 -22.28 3.57
CA ILE A 58 -6.53 -20.97 4.19
C ILE A 58 -7.71 -20.96 5.17
N ARG A 59 -7.56 -20.22 6.28
CA ARG A 59 -8.65 -19.94 7.22
C ARG A 59 -9.00 -18.47 7.15
N ALA A 60 -10.27 -18.15 7.36
CA ALA A 60 -10.72 -16.76 7.38
C ALA A 60 -11.63 -16.51 8.60
N THR A 61 -11.54 -15.30 9.18
CA THR A 61 -12.38 -14.90 10.30
C THR A 61 -12.66 -13.39 10.26
N THR A 62 -13.76 -13.00 10.88
CA THR A 62 -14.06 -11.59 11.18
C THR A 62 -13.53 -11.17 12.55
N ASP A 63 -13.09 -12.13 13.38
CA ASP A 63 -12.59 -11.90 14.73
C ASP A 63 -11.12 -12.33 14.87
N GLY A 64 -10.22 -11.35 14.96
CA GLY A 64 -8.79 -11.62 15.16
C GLY A 64 -8.46 -12.39 16.44
N ALA A 65 -9.33 -12.37 17.46
CA ALA A 65 -9.10 -13.08 18.72
C ALA A 65 -9.06 -14.62 18.55
N GLU A 66 -9.66 -15.15 17.49
CA GLU A 66 -9.63 -16.59 17.17
C GLU A 66 -8.25 -17.06 16.68
N VAL A 67 -7.39 -16.16 16.25
CA VAL A 67 -6.16 -16.50 15.53
C VAL A 67 -5.00 -16.80 16.47
N GLY A 68 -4.86 -16.01 17.54
CA GLY A 68 -3.72 -16.09 18.46
C GLY A 68 -2.42 -15.57 17.86
N VAL A 69 -1.29 -15.72 18.54
CA VAL A 69 0.01 -15.18 18.15
C VAL A 69 0.46 -15.72 16.79
N CYS A 70 0.97 -14.82 15.94
CA CYS A 70 1.49 -15.09 14.61
C CYS A 70 2.99 -14.76 14.52
N ASP A 71 3.68 -15.37 13.56
CA ASP A 71 5.06 -15.04 13.24
C ASP A 71 5.13 -13.74 12.40
N LEU A 72 4.18 -13.58 11.48
CA LEU A 72 4.06 -12.43 10.59
C LEU A 72 2.61 -11.94 10.53
N VAL A 73 2.39 -10.66 10.75
CA VAL A 73 1.09 -10.00 10.55
C VAL A 73 1.25 -8.97 9.43
N ILE A 74 0.51 -9.13 8.35
CA ILE A 74 0.52 -8.17 7.22
C ILE A 74 -0.74 -7.32 7.32
N VAL A 75 -0.56 -6.03 7.54
CA VAL A 75 -1.64 -5.04 7.49
C VAL A 75 -1.83 -4.62 6.03
N ALA A 76 -2.94 -5.05 5.42
CA ALA A 76 -3.27 -4.82 4.01
C ALA A 76 -4.61 -4.08 3.82
N THR A 77 -5.12 -3.44 4.86
CA THR A 77 -6.29 -2.54 4.77
C THR A 77 -5.95 -1.28 3.98
N LYS A 78 -6.96 -0.55 3.50
CA LYS A 78 -6.76 0.84 3.06
C LYS A 78 -6.28 1.70 4.25
N ALA A 79 -5.66 2.84 3.96
CA ALA A 79 -5.11 3.75 4.97
C ALA A 79 -6.12 4.14 6.07
N SER A 80 -7.40 4.29 5.73
CA SER A 80 -8.49 4.56 6.69
C SER A 80 -8.74 3.44 7.71
N GLY A 81 -8.41 2.20 7.35
CA GLY A 81 -8.59 1.01 8.20
C GLY A 81 -7.42 0.70 9.13
N VAL A 82 -6.27 1.38 8.98
CA VAL A 82 -5.02 1.03 9.67
C VAL A 82 -5.15 1.10 11.19
N ALA A 83 -5.85 2.08 11.75
CA ALA A 83 -6.01 2.20 13.19
C ALA A 83 -6.80 1.01 13.80
N ALA A 84 -7.81 0.51 13.09
CA ALA A 84 -8.53 -0.70 13.50
C ALA A 84 -7.64 -1.95 13.32
N ALA A 85 -6.93 -2.03 12.18
CA ALA A 85 -6.02 -3.13 11.90
C ALA A 85 -4.87 -3.22 12.92
N ALA A 86 -4.34 -2.08 13.40
CA ALA A 86 -3.31 -2.04 14.44
C ALA A 86 -3.82 -2.65 15.78
N ARG A 87 -5.07 -2.36 16.16
CA ARG A 87 -5.68 -2.99 17.35
C ARG A 87 -5.83 -4.50 17.18
N THR A 88 -6.24 -4.97 16.00
CA THR A 88 -6.30 -6.40 15.70
C THR A 88 -4.89 -7.01 15.74
N ALA A 89 -3.91 -6.38 15.10
CA ALA A 89 -2.53 -6.83 15.06
C ALA A 89 -1.91 -6.97 16.45
N LEU A 90 -2.21 -6.03 17.36
CA LEU A 90 -1.74 -6.10 18.74
C LEU A 90 -2.14 -7.41 19.44
N GLY A 91 -3.36 -7.91 19.22
CA GLY A 91 -3.84 -9.20 19.74
C GLY A 91 -3.16 -10.43 19.10
N LEU A 92 -2.46 -10.24 17.98
CA LEU A 92 -1.74 -11.30 17.26
C LEU A 92 -0.22 -11.26 17.52
N THR A 93 0.24 -10.29 18.31
CA THR A 93 1.65 -9.98 18.49
C THR A 93 2.24 -10.74 19.70
N GLY A 94 3.33 -11.46 19.47
CA GLY A 94 4.24 -11.99 20.47
C GLY A 94 5.61 -11.30 20.41
N PRO A 95 6.59 -11.73 21.22
CA PRO A 95 7.91 -11.10 21.27
C PRO A 95 8.63 -11.02 19.92
N ASP A 96 8.49 -12.05 19.09
CA ASP A 96 9.20 -12.20 17.81
C ASP A 96 8.31 -11.91 16.59
N THR A 97 7.07 -11.46 16.79
CA THR A 97 6.15 -11.18 15.71
C THR A 97 6.62 -9.98 14.87
N VAL A 98 6.62 -10.14 13.56
CA VAL A 98 6.83 -9.05 12.62
C VAL A 98 5.50 -8.48 12.16
N ILE A 99 5.33 -7.17 12.26
CA ILE A 99 4.16 -6.44 11.73
C ILE A 99 4.58 -5.72 10.46
N LEU A 100 4.14 -6.21 9.31
CA LEU A 100 4.41 -5.60 8.02
C LEU A 100 3.24 -4.71 7.59
N THR A 101 3.52 -3.44 7.34
CA THR A 101 2.57 -2.49 6.75
C THR A 101 2.96 -2.19 5.31
N ILE A 102 1.98 -2.24 4.38
CA ILE A 102 2.26 -2.20 2.93
C ILE A 102 1.31 -1.26 2.18
N GLN A 103 0.74 -0.27 2.87
CA GLN A 103 -0.16 0.71 2.29
C GLN A 103 0.55 1.68 1.35
N ASN A 104 -0.24 2.30 0.47
CA ASN A 104 0.21 3.46 -0.28
C ASN A 104 0.28 4.70 0.62
N GLY A 105 1.25 5.57 0.33
CA GLY A 105 1.37 6.84 1.04
C GLY A 105 2.08 6.73 2.38
N LEU A 106 1.80 7.66 3.28
CA LEU A 106 2.43 7.79 4.59
C LEU A 106 1.42 7.65 5.74
N GLY A 107 1.94 7.49 6.95
CA GLY A 107 1.19 7.51 8.21
C GLY A 107 0.67 6.15 8.67
N ALA A 108 0.74 5.09 7.86
CA ALA A 108 0.30 3.76 8.29
C ALA A 108 1.20 3.19 9.39
N ALA A 109 2.51 3.25 9.18
CA ALA A 109 3.49 2.77 10.15
C ALA A 109 3.44 3.56 11.47
N ASP A 110 3.32 4.89 11.38
CA ASP A 110 3.21 5.75 12.57
C ASP A 110 1.99 5.37 13.43
N ARG A 111 0.84 5.12 12.80
CA ARG A 111 -0.38 4.68 13.49
C ARG A 111 -0.25 3.30 14.12
N ILE A 112 0.50 2.40 13.50
CA ILE A 112 0.80 1.08 14.06
C ILE A 112 1.74 1.24 15.25
N ALA A 113 2.74 2.11 15.14
CA ALA A 113 3.71 2.40 16.19
C ALA A 113 3.11 3.06 17.45
N GLU A 114 1.90 3.63 17.37
CA GLU A 114 1.16 4.08 18.55
C GLU A 114 0.80 2.93 19.52
N ALA A 115 0.69 1.69 19.02
CA ALA A 115 0.27 0.53 19.80
C ALA A 115 1.33 -0.59 19.85
N ILE A 116 2.24 -0.65 18.89
CA ILE A 116 3.22 -1.73 18.71
C ILE A 116 4.62 -1.13 18.63
N PRO A 117 5.63 -1.66 19.32
CA PRO A 117 7.01 -1.16 19.27
C PRO A 117 7.54 -1.07 17.82
N THR A 118 8.21 0.03 17.46
CA THR A 118 8.81 0.22 16.13
C THR A 118 9.75 -0.91 15.74
N SER A 119 10.46 -1.47 16.73
CA SER A 119 11.33 -2.64 16.55
C SER A 119 10.62 -3.90 16.03
N GLN A 120 9.29 -3.96 16.06
CA GLN A 120 8.50 -5.03 15.48
C GLN A 120 7.86 -4.65 14.14
N VAL A 121 7.96 -3.38 13.73
CA VAL A 121 7.32 -2.88 12.51
C VAL A 121 8.30 -2.95 11.33
N MET A 122 7.80 -3.50 10.24
CA MET A 122 8.47 -3.55 8.94
C MET A 122 7.63 -2.84 7.91
N LEU A 123 8.27 -2.16 6.98
CA LEU A 123 7.63 -1.39 5.92
C LEU A 123 7.72 -2.13 4.59
N GLY A 124 6.65 -2.06 3.81
CA GLY A 124 6.61 -2.60 2.48
C GLY A 124 6.15 -1.59 1.43
N VAL A 125 6.73 -1.69 0.24
CA VAL A 125 6.33 -0.89 -0.93
C VAL A 125 6.13 -1.80 -2.12
N VAL A 126 4.94 -1.78 -2.70
CA VAL A 126 4.63 -2.49 -3.95
C VAL A 126 4.45 -1.49 -5.09
N GLY A 127 5.17 -1.70 -6.18
CA GLY A 127 5.02 -0.94 -7.42
C GLY A 127 4.57 -1.85 -8.56
N GLY A 128 3.76 -1.32 -9.50
CA GLY A 128 3.24 -2.10 -10.63
C GLY A 128 2.40 -3.32 -10.24
N PHE A 129 1.99 -3.39 -8.99
CA PHE A 129 1.20 -4.47 -8.44
C PHE A 129 -0.25 -4.00 -8.28
N GLY A 130 -1.18 -4.73 -8.85
CA GLY A 130 -2.60 -4.40 -8.76
C GLY A 130 -3.45 -5.64 -8.54
N ALA A 131 -4.57 -5.46 -7.87
CA ALA A 131 -5.55 -6.50 -7.68
C ALA A 131 -6.97 -5.92 -7.68
N SER A 132 -7.94 -6.76 -8.02
CA SER A 132 -9.36 -6.43 -7.97
C SER A 132 -10.17 -7.62 -7.47
N MET A 133 -11.26 -7.36 -6.76
CA MET A 133 -12.20 -8.41 -6.40
C MET A 133 -13.16 -8.69 -7.56
N ARG A 134 -13.40 -9.97 -7.84
CA ARG A 134 -14.43 -10.44 -8.77
C ARG A 134 -15.71 -10.86 -8.04
N GLY A 135 -15.63 -10.99 -6.73
CA GLY A 135 -16.71 -11.39 -5.82
C GLY A 135 -16.14 -11.93 -4.51
N PRO A 136 -16.98 -12.40 -3.59
CA PRO A 136 -16.52 -13.09 -2.39
C PRO A 136 -15.59 -14.25 -2.73
N ALA A 137 -14.50 -14.42 -1.97
CA ALA A 137 -13.47 -15.44 -2.17
C ALA A 137 -12.90 -15.54 -3.60
N HIS A 138 -12.95 -14.44 -4.39
CA HIS A 138 -12.41 -14.44 -5.75
C HIS A 138 -11.68 -13.11 -6.05
N ALA A 139 -10.36 -13.16 -6.08
CA ALA A 139 -9.48 -12.03 -6.38
C ALA A 139 -8.78 -12.24 -7.74
N HIS A 140 -8.66 -11.15 -8.50
CA HIS A 140 -7.90 -11.09 -9.74
C HIS A 140 -6.61 -10.29 -9.52
N HIS A 141 -5.47 -10.89 -9.85
CA HIS A 141 -4.14 -10.31 -9.78
C HIS A 141 -3.82 -9.62 -11.11
N ASN A 142 -3.85 -8.29 -11.13
CA ASN A 142 -3.71 -7.53 -12.38
C ASN A 142 -2.25 -7.42 -12.85
N GLY A 143 -1.29 -7.47 -11.95
CA GLY A 143 0.12 -7.34 -12.27
C GLY A 143 1.01 -7.67 -11.08
N MET A 144 2.27 -8.06 -11.36
CA MET A 144 3.24 -8.47 -10.36
C MET A 144 4.60 -7.84 -10.68
N GLU A 145 5.00 -6.91 -9.83
CA GLU A 145 6.34 -6.36 -9.83
C GLU A 145 7.02 -6.61 -8.48
N LEU A 146 8.09 -5.90 -8.20
CA LEU A 146 8.90 -6.07 -7.01
C LEU A 146 8.20 -5.57 -5.75
N VAL A 147 8.11 -6.45 -4.75
CA VAL A 147 7.78 -6.09 -3.36
C VAL A 147 9.09 -5.68 -2.67
N ARG A 148 9.14 -4.45 -2.20
CA ARG A 148 10.29 -3.90 -1.48
C ARG A 148 9.97 -3.89 0.00
N LEU A 149 10.86 -4.45 0.81
CA LEU A 149 10.68 -4.59 2.25
C LEU A 149 11.87 -3.95 2.99
N GLY A 150 11.63 -3.42 4.17
CA GLY A 150 12.69 -2.87 5.01
C GLY A 150 12.24 -2.62 6.44
N GLU A 151 13.20 -2.56 7.34
CA GLU A 151 12.95 -2.23 8.74
C GLU A 151 12.48 -0.78 8.89
N MET A 152 11.57 -0.52 9.83
CA MET A 152 11.11 0.84 10.11
C MET A 152 12.26 1.76 10.56
N ASP A 153 13.19 1.22 11.35
CA ASP A 153 14.35 1.95 11.84
C ASP A 153 15.56 1.83 10.89
N GLY A 154 15.37 1.20 9.72
CA GLY A 154 16.42 0.97 8.72
C GLY A 154 17.35 -0.19 9.04
N GLY A 155 18.30 -0.45 8.13
CA GLY A 155 19.31 -1.49 8.26
C GLY A 155 18.93 -2.83 7.61
N GLU A 156 19.90 -3.74 7.59
CA GLU A 156 19.76 -5.12 7.14
C GLU A 156 19.77 -6.05 8.35
N THR A 157 18.71 -6.87 8.48
CA THR A 157 18.54 -7.79 9.62
C THR A 157 18.22 -9.19 9.13
N ASP A 158 18.54 -10.21 9.95
CA ASP A 158 18.16 -11.60 9.67
C ASP A 158 16.64 -11.74 9.58
N ARG A 159 15.91 -10.95 10.34
CA ARG A 159 14.44 -10.90 10.33
C ARG A 159 13.92 -10.41 8.99
N LEU A 160 14.47 -9.31 8.45
CA LEU A 160 14.14 -8.82 7.11
C LEU A 160 14.43 -9.88 6.05
N ALA A 161 15.60 -10.51 6.11
CA ALA A 161 15.97 -11.59 5.19
C ALA A 161 14.99 -12.78 5.29
N GLY A 162 14.53 -13.11 6.49
CA GLY A 162 13.53 -14.15 6.73
C GLY A 162 12.18 -13.82 6.08
N VAL A 163 11.68 -12.59 6.25
CA VAL A 163 10.42 -12.15 5.64
C VAL A 163 10.53 -12.11 4.12
N VAL A 164 11.64 -11.62 3.56
CA VAL A 164 11.89 -11.66 2.09
C VAL A 164 11.79 -13.08 1.56
N LYS A 165 12.42 -14.06 2.20
CA LYS A 165 12.33 -15.48 1.80
C LYS A 165 10.91 -16.02 1.81
N VAL A 166 10.06 -15.59 2.76
CA VAL A 166 8.65 -15.99 2.80
C VAL A 166 7.90 -15.46 1.58
N TRP A 167 8.12 -14.19 1.22
CA TRP A 167 7.53 -13.59 0.02
C TRP A 167 8.01 -14.29 -1.26
N GLU A 168 9.32 -14.50 -1.41
CA GLU A 168 9.90 -15.20 -2.57
C GLU A 168 9.39 -16.65 -2.67
N GLY A 169 9.38 -17.38 -1.54
CA GLY A 169 8.85 -18.74 -1.47
C GLY A 169 7.35 -18.84 -1.80
N SER A 170 6.64 -17.72 -1.67
CA SER A 170 5.22 -17.60 -2.05
C SER A 170 5.03 -17.14 -3.50
N GLY A 171 6.09 -17.05 -4.29
CA GLY A 171 6.03 -16.71 -5.71
C GLY A 171 6.03 -15.21 -6.02
N PHE A 172 6.29 -14.36 -5.05
CA PHE A 172 6.48 -12.92 -5.29
C PHE A 172 7.94 -12.62 -5.63
N ALA A 173 8.17 -11.65 -6.51
CA ALA A 173 9.47 -10.99 -6.57
C ALA A 173 9.59 -10.07 -5.35
N ALA A 174 10.50 -10.36 -4.42
CA ALA A 174 10.69 -9.57 -3.22
C ALA A 174 12.16 -9.23 -2.98
N ARG A 175 12.43 -8.11 -2.30
CA ARG A 175 13.79 -7.70 -1.95
C ARG A 175 13.79 -6.84 -0.69
N GLY A 176 14.80 -7.06 0.19
CA GLY A 176 15.10 -6.22 1.32
C GLY A 176 15.89 -4.97 0.92
N PHE A 177 15.60 -3.86 1.59
CA PHE A 177 16.26 -2.57 1.40
C PHE A 177 16.69 -2.01 2.75
N PRO A 178 17.97 -1.62 2.93
CA PRO A 178 18.45 -1.04 4.18
C PRO A 178 17.87 0.36 4.45
N ASP A 179 17.41 1.06 3.40
CA ASP A 179 16.71 2.34 3.49
C ASP A 179 15.38 2.23 2.71
N ILE A 180 14.37 1.69 3.37
CA ILE A 180 13.03 1.56 2.78
C ILE A 180 12.32 2.90 2.66
N HIS A 181 12.69 3.90 3.48
CA HIS A 181 12.09 5.24 3.42
C HIS A 181 12.38 5.92 2.09
N GLN A 182 13.58 5.73 1.52
CA GLN A 182 13.88 6.18 0.16
C GLN A 182 12.83 5.66 -0.83
N MET A 183 12.57 4.35 -0.83
CA MET A 183 11.64 3.71 -1.75
C MET A 183 10.19 4.18 -1.57
N ILE A 184 9.78 4.41 -0.30
CA ILE A 184 8.46 4.94 0.03
C ILE A 184 8.30 6.36 -0.53
N TRP A 185 9.26 7.24 -0.29
CA TRP A 185 9.19 8.62 -0.74
C TRP A 185 9.30 8.77 -2.25
N GLU A 186 10.15 8.01 -2.92
CA GLU A 186 10.23 7.99 -4.38
C GLU A 186 8.90 7.60 -5.03
N LYS A 187 8.25 6.56 -4.50
CA LYS A 187 6.90 6.16 -4.95
C LYS A 187 5.86 7.22 -4.61
N LEU A 188 5.91 7.80 -3.40
CA LEU A 188 4.98 8.82 -2.96
C LEU A 188 5.04 10.06 -3.85
N ILE A 189 6.23 10.51 -4.24
CA ILE A 189 6.43 11.64 -5.16
C ILE A 189 5.73 11.38 -6.49
N CYS A 190 5.89 10.18 -7.07
CA CYS A 190 5.16 9.79 -8.28
C CYS A 190 3.64 9.74 -8.05
N ASN A 191 3.20 9.22 -6.91
CA ASN A 191 1.78 9.20 -6.56
C ASN A 191 1.21 10.61 -6.37
N CYS A 192 1.94 11.52 -5.74
CA CYS A 192 1.52 12.92 -5.60
C CYS A 192 1.36 13.61 -6.96
N ALA A 193 2.26 13.30 -7.91
CA ALA A 193 2.16 13.83 -9.27
C ALA A 193 0.92 13.34 -10.02
N PHE A 194 0.50 12.09 -9.81
CA PHE A 194 -0.52 11.49 -10.68
C PHE A 194 -1.82 11.12 -9.97
N SER A 195 -1.81 10.72 -8.69
CA SER A 195 -3.04 10.26 -8.03
C SER A 195 -4.06 11.39 -7.87
N GLY A 196 -3.71 12.43 -7.12
CA GLY A 196 -4.58 13.57 -6.91
C GLY A 196 -4.92 14.32 -8.19
N PRO A 197 -3.93 14.75 -9.01
CA PRO A 197 -4.18 15.45 -10.28
C PRO A 197 -5.07 14.67 -11.27
N CYS A 198 -4.84 13.36 -11.48
CA CYS A 198 -5.74 12.54 -12.29
C CYS A 198 -7.15 12.45 -11.68
N GLY A 199 -7.25 12.30 -10.35
CA GLY A 199 -8.53 12.26 -9.65
C GLY A 199 -9.33 13.56 -9.78
N VAL A 200 -8.65 14.72 -9.72
CA VAL A 200 -9.30 16.03 -9.89
C VAL A 200 -9.75 16.27 -11.32
N THR A 201 -8.91 15.92 -12.31
CA THR A 201 -9.14 16.23 -13.72
C THR A 201 -9.92 15.17 -14.47
N GLY A 202 -9.94 13.92 -13.98
CA GLY A 202 -10.47 12.77 -14.72
C GLY A 202 -9.57 12.28 -15.85
N LEU A 203 -8.35 12.82 -15.98
CA LEU A 203 -7.40 12.49 -17.02
C LEU A 203 -6.56 11.26 -16.66
N THR A 204 -6.16 10.47 -17.68
CA THR A 204 -5.14 9.43 -17.53
C THR A 204 -3.76 10.06 -17.35
N VAL A 205 -2.77 9.27 -16.90
CA VAL A 205 -1.38 9.72 -16.73
C VAL A 205 -0.83 10.38 -18.00
N GLY A 206 -1.03 9.77 -19.15
CA GLY A 206 -0.55 10.33 -20.43
C GLY A 206 -1.24 11.65 -20.79
N GLN A 207 -2.53 11.78 -20.53
CA GLN A 207 -3.26 13.03 -20.77
C GLN A 207 -2.80 14.14 -19.82
N VAL A 208 -2.46 13.82 -18.57
CA VAL A 208 -1.85 14.80 -17.63
C VAL A 208 -0.48 15.25 -18.15
N LEU A 209 0.35 14.35 -18.67
CA LEU A 209 1.66 14.69 -19.24
C LEU A 209 1.57 15.61 -20.47
N ASP A 210 0.52 15.46 -21.28
CA ASP A 210 0.35 16.20 -22.55
C ASP A 210 -0.38 17.54 -22.38
N HIS A 211 -1.13 17.72 -21.28
CA HIS A 211 -1.89 18.94 -21.04
C HIS A 211 -1.09 19.92 -20.17
N PRO A 212 -0.70 21.10 -20.69
CA PRO A 212 0.22 22.00 -19.99
C PRO A 212 -0.21 22.39 -18.56
N ASP A 213 -1.49 22.71 -18.34
CA ASP A 213 -1.99 23.10 -17.01
C ASP A 213 -2.08 21.90 -16.06
N ALA A 214 -2.49 20.73 -16.55
CA ALA A 214 -2.54 19.52 -15.72
C ALA A 214 -1.13 19.07 -15.33
N TRP A 215 -0.19 19.14 -16.27
CA TRP A 215 1.22 18.86 -15.98
C TRP A 215 1.80 19.82 -14.95
N LYS A 216 1.50 21.12 -15.07
CA LYS A 216 1.95 22.12 -14.09
C LYS A 216 1.46 21.78 -12.68
N ILE A 217 0.22 21.34 -12.50
CA ILE A 217 -0.30 20.91 -11.20
C ILE A 217 0.46 19.65 -10.73
N ALA A 218 0.59 18.66 -11.60
CA ALA A 218 1.25 17.39 -11.29
C ALA A 218 2.72 17.56 -10.88
N SER A 219 3.49 18.33 -11.67
CA SER A 219 4.91 18.61 -11.36
C SER A 219 5.07 19.45 -10.11
N SER A 220 4.15 20.39 -9.84
CA SER A 220 4.15 21.17 -8.60
C SER A 220 3.86 20.31 -7.37
N CYS A 221 2.93 19.35 -7.46
CA CYS A 221 2.69 18.39 -6.36
C CYS A 221 3.95 17.56 -6.07
N ALA A 222 4.64 17.11 -7.12
CA ALA A 222 5.89 16.37 -6.97
C ALA A 222 7.00 17.22 -6.35
N ALA A 223 7.15 18.47 -6.80
CA ALA A 223 8.16 19.40 -6.30
C ALA A 223 7.99 19.72 -4.81
N GLU A 224 6.75 19.93 -4.33
CA GLU A 224 6.48 20.08 -2.91
C GLU A 224 6.88 18.81 -2.12
N ALA A 225 6.51 17.63 -2.62
CA ALA A 225 6.84 16.36 -1.97
C ALA A 225 8.35 16.09 -1.94
N ASP A 226 9.07 16.38 -3.03
CA ASP A 226 10.53 16.30 -3.10
C ASP A 226 11.21 17.24 -2.09
N THR A 227 10.76 18.50 -2.05
CA THR A 227 11.29 19.49 -1.10
C THR A 227 11.13 19.04 0.35
N VAL A 228 9.96 18.49 0.69
CA VAL A 228 9.69 17.96 2.03
C VAL A 228 10.58 16.74 2.31
N ALA A 229 10.69 15.79 1.38
CA ALA A 229 11.53 14.61 1.54
C ALA A 229 12.99 14.98 1.81
N ARG A 230 13.57 15.85 0.98
CA ARG A 230 14.97 16.30 1.14
C ARG A 230 15.19 17.06 2.44
N THR A 231 14.24 17.91 2.85
CA THR A 231 14.32 18.64 4.13
C THR A 231 14.25 17.69 5.33
N LYS A 232 13.55 16.55 5.19
CA LYS A 232 13.54 15.46 6.20
C LYS A 232 14.80 14.61 6.18
N GLY A 233 15.75 14.86 5.28
CA GLY A 233 16.98 14.07 5.14
C GLY A 233 16.81 12.76 4.37
N ILE A 234 15.68 12.57 3.69
CA ILE A 234 15.50 11.38 2.83
C ILE A 234 16.42 11.51 1.62
N ARG A 235 17.25 10.50 1.40
CA ARG A 235 18.12 10.40 0.23
C ARG A 235 17.30 9.85 -0.93
N LEU A 236 17.10 10.66 -1.97
CA LEU A 236 16.39 10.27 -3.18
C LEU A 236 17.40 9.83 -4.25
N GLY A 237 17.04 8.83 -5.05
CA GLY A 237 17.88 8.26 -6.11
C GLY A 237 17.85 9.05 -7.42
N PHE A 238 17.40 10.29 -7.39
CA PHE A 238 17.35 11.21 -8.54
C PHE A 238 17.69 12.64 -8.10
N GLU A 239 18.16 13.45 -9.05
CA GLU A 239 18.49 14.85 -8.81
C GLU A 239 17.32 15.78 -9.18
N ASP A 240 16.71 15.57 -10.35
CA ASP A 240 15.60 16.36 -10.88
C ASP A 240 14.28 15.60 -10.72
N VAL A 241 13.37 16.18 -9.93
CA VAL A 241 12.06 15.58 -9.65
C VAL A 241 11.13 15.63 -10.86
N GLU A 242 11.20 16.70 -11.67
CA GLU A 242 10.34 16.82 -12.85
C GLU A 242 10.70 15.78 -13.91
N ASP A 243 11.98 15.60 -14.19
CA ASP A 243 12.48 14.56 -15.09
C ASP A 243 12.14 13.15 -14.56
N TYR A 244 12.28 12.94 -13.26
CA TYR A 244 11.96 11.67 -12.62
C TYR A 244 10.48 11.29 -12.79
N VAL A 245 9.54 12.17 -12.42
CA VAL A 245 8.10 11.88 -12.54
C VAL A 245 7.63 11.84 -13.99
N ARG A 246 8.21 12.65 -14.87
CA ARG A 246 7.93 12.61 -16.31
C ARG A 246 8.35 11.29 -16.92
N SER A 247 9.55 10.80 -16.59
CA SER A 247 10.05 9.49 -17.02
C SER A 247 9.17 8.34 -16.51
N PHE A 248 8.76 8.40 -15.25
CA PHE A 248 7.85 7.42 -14.67
C PHE A 248 6.49 7.42 -15.40
N GLY A 249 5.86 8.58 -15.54
CA GLY A 249 4.55 8.72 -16.19
C GLY A 249 4.57 8.28 -17.66
N SER A 250 5.69 8.51 -18.36
CA SER A 250 5.86 8.11 -19.76
C SER A 250 5.80 6.60 -19.98
N LYS A 251 6.18 5.81 -18.96
CA LYS A 251 6.11 4.34 -19.00
C LYS A 251 4.69 3.79 -18.81
N ILE A 252 3.81 4.58 -18.21
CA ILE A 252 2.45 4.16 -17.82
C ILE A 252 1.36 5.08 -18.37
N ARG A 253 1.55 5.67 -19.54
CA ARG A 253 0.66 6.70 -20.12
C ARG A 253 -0.82 6.35 -20.12
N GLY A 254 -1.16 5.08 -20.40
CA GLY A 254 -2.54 4.59 -20.41
C GLY A 254 -3.15 4.34 -19.04
N ALA A 255 -2.35 4.44 -17.97
CA ALA A 255 -2.82 4.08 -16.65
C ALA A 255 -3.82 5.10 -16.08
N LYS A 256 -4.80 4.57 -15.34
CA LYS A 256 -5.64 5.30 -14.40
C LYS A 256 -5.11 4.98 -12.99
N PRO A 257 -4.57 5.94 -12.24
CA PRO A 257 -4.18 5.72 -10.84
C PRO A 257 -5.35 5.19 -10.01
N SER A 258 -5.05 4.47 -8.93
CA SER A 258 -6.06 3.88 -8.04
C SER A 258 -7.08 4.90 -7.53
N LEU A 259 -6.63 6.13 -7.24
CA LEU A 259 -7.50 7.22 -6.81
C LEU A 259 -8.53 7.58 -7.89
N LEU A 260 -8.13 7.70 -9.17
CA LEU A 260 -9.08 7.94 -10.25
C LEU A 260 -10.07 6.79 -10.40
N GLN A 261 -9.62 5.54 -10.27
CA GLN A 261 -10.49 4.37 -10.29
C GLN A 261 -11.49 4.37 -9.11
N ASP A 262 -11.07 4.78 -7.91
CA ASP A 262 -11.95 4.93 -6.76
C ASP A 262 -13.00 6.04 -6.98
N GLN A 263 -12.59 7.18 -7.57
CA GLN A 263 -13.51 8.27 -7.94
C GLN A 263 -14.57 7.81 -8.96
N GLU A 264 -14.15 7.09 -10.00
CA GLU A 264 -15.07 6.53 -11.02
C GLU A 264 -16.05 5.52 -10.40
N ALA A 265 -15.60 4.76 -9.42
CA ALA A 265 -16.41 3.79 -8.68
C ALA A 265 -17.18 4.39 -7.49
N ARG A 266 -17.13 5.72 -7.27
CA ARG A 266 -17.72 6.43 -6.12
C ARG A 266 -17.35 5.81 -4.77
N ARG A 267 -16.07 5.53 -4.59
CA ARG A 267 -15.51 4.98 -3.34
C ARG A 267 -14.49 5.97 -2.75
N PRO A 268 -14.42 6.10 -1.43
CA PRO A 268 -13.36 6.88 -0.77
C PRO A 268 -11.98 6.38 -1.18
N SER A 269 -11.11 7.33 -1.55
CA SER A 269 -9.73 7.06 -1.96
C SER A 269 -8.73 7.14 -0.80
N GLU A 270 -7.44 7.00 -1.12
CA GLU A 270 -6.34 7.17 -0.15
C GLU A 270 -5.72 8.57 -0.25
N ILE A 271 -6.48 9.58 -0.66
CA ILE A 271 -5.96 10.95 -0.88
C ILE A 271 -5.23 11.51 0.36
N ASP A 272 -5.73 11.21 1.56
CA ASP A 272 -5.15 11.70 2.83
C ASP A 272 -3.77 11.10 3.12
N ALA A 273 -3.52 9.88 2.68
CA ALA A 273 -2.22 9.23 2.84
C ALA A 273 -1.24 9.59 1.71
N ILE A 274 -1.70 10.17 0.61
CA ILE A 274 -0.89 10.53 -0.57
C ILE A 274 -0.69 12.05 -0.59
N ASN A 275 -1.45 12.79 -1.39
CA ASN A 275 -1.28 14.24 -1.47
C ASN A 275 -1.58 14.94 -0.12
N GLY A 276 -2.57 14.46 0.63
CA GLY A 276 -2.93 14.99 1.95
C GLY A 276 -1.88 14.78 3.03
N ALA A 277 -0.99 13.80 2.88
CA ALA A 277 0.12 13.60 3.80
C ALA A 277 1.23 14.64 3.65
N ILE A 278 1.43 15.19 2.45
CA ILE A 278 2.53 16.13 2.19
C ILE A 278 2.43 17.41 3.03
N PRO A 279 1.28 18.13 3.12
CA PRO A 279 1.17 19.29 4.00
C PRO A 279 1.37 18.94 5.50
N VAL A 280 0.98 17.73 5.93
CA VAL A 280 1.22 17.27 7.31
C VAL A 280 2.72 17.10 7.56
N GLU A 281 3.43 16.44 6.66
CA GLU A 281 4.87 16.24 6.76
C GLU A 281 5.66 17.56 6.59
N ALA A 282 5.20 18.45 5.71
CA ALA A 282 5.77 19.79 5.51
C ALA A 282 5.75 20.61 6.82
N ALA A 283 4.61 20.61 7.51
CA ALA A 283 4.48 21.33 8.79
C ALA A 283 5.46 20.85 9.86
N LYS A 284 5.80 19.56 9.90
CA LYS A 284 6.78 18.98 10.83
C LYS A 284 8.20 19.54 10.63
N VAL A 285 8.49 20.04 9.44
CA VAL A 285 9.82 20.59 9.06
C VAL A 285 9.77 22.10 8.74
N GLY A 286 8.70 22.79 9.13
CA GLY A 286 8.57 24.24 8.96
C GLY A 286 8.30 24.69 7.52
N LEU A 287 7.81 23.80 6.68
CA LEU A 287 7.45 24.06 5.28
C LEU A 287 5.93 24.11 5.08
N ALA A 288 5.50 24.56 3.90
CA ALA A 288 4.13 24.50 3.42
C ALA A 288 4.06 23.72 2.10
N ALA A 289 2.93 23.05 1.87
CA ALA A 289 2.64 22.33 0.63
C ALA A 289 1.23 22.69 0.12
N PRO A 290 1.01 23.94 -0.33
CA PRO A 290 -0.31 24.44 -0.66
C PRO A 290 -0.96 23.76 -1.87
N ILE A 291 -0.17 23.29 -2.85
CA ILE A 291 -0.71 22.62 -4.04
C ILE A 291 -1.25 21.26 -3.66
N ASN A 292 -0.47 20.45 -2.94
CA ASN A 292 -0.95 19.15 -2.42
C ASN A 292 -2.15 19.32 -1.49
N ALA A 293 -2.15 20.33 -0.63
CA ALA A 293 -3.27 20.64 0.26
C ALA A 293 -4.55 20.95 -0.54
N THR A 294 -4.42 21.78 -1.59
CA THR A 294 -5.54 22.17 -2.46
C THR A 294 -6.09 20.96 -3.21
N VAL A 295 -5.23 20.18 -3.86
CA VAL A 295 -5.61 18.96 -4.58
C VAL A 295 -6.32 17.98 -3.66
N ALA A 296 -5.78 17.73 -2.47
CA ALA A 296 -6.40 16.85 -1.48
C ALA A 296 -7.76 17.40 -1.01
N GLY A 297 -7.88 18.71 -0.80
CA GLY A 297 -9.13 19.37 -0.45
C GLY A 297 -10.22 19.19 -1.50
N ILE A 298 -9.89 19.34 -2.78
CA ILE A 298 -10.84 19.13 -3.89
C ILE A 298 -11.31 17.67 -3.95
N VAL A 299 -10.38 16.71 -3.81
CA VAL A 299 -10.73 15.28 -3.81
C VAL A 299 -11.67 14.96 -2.65
N ARG A 300 -11.35 15.39 -1.42
CA ARG A 300 -12.23 15.20 -0.25
C ARG A 300 -13.61 15.80 -0.44
N ALA A 301 -13.69 17.01 -1.01
CA ALA A 301 -14.98 17.66 -1.30
C ALA A 301 -15.80 16.85 -2.30
N ARG A 302 -15.18 16.24 -3.32
CA ARG A 302 -15.89 15.34 -4.25
C ARG A 302 -16.36 14.06 -3.57
N GLU A 303 -15.53 13.48 -2.72
CA GLU A 303 -15.85 12.23 -2.00
C GLU A 303 -16.91 12.39 -0.94
N SER A 304 -17.18 13.59 -0.45
CA SER A 304 -18.26 13.84 0.50
C SER A 304 -19.66 13.56 -0.07
N GLY A 305 -19.78 13.40 -1.38
CA GLY A 305 -21.02 13.03 -2.07
C GLY A 305 -21.11 11.54 -2.47
N PHE A 306 -20.22 10.67 -1.99
CA PHE A 306 -20.17 9.24 -2.34
C PHE A 306 -21.02 8.37 -1.43
#